data_7ade3fb1db103d5e072d1faf9279748d
#
_entry.id   7ade3fb1db103d5e072d1faf9279748d
#
_cell.length_a   1.000
_cell.length_b   1.000
_cell.length_c   1.000
_cell.angle_alpha   90.00
_cell.angle_beta   90.00
_cell.angle_gamma   90.00
#
_symmetry.space_group_name_H-M   'P 1'
#
loop_
_entity.id
_entity.type
_entity.pdbx_description
1 polymer ?
#
loop_
_entity_poly.entity_id
_entity_poly.type
_entity_poly.pdbx_seq_one_letter_code
_entity_poly.pdbx_strand_id
1 'polypeptide(L)'
;MAPLNSQLRITGLGEEISALSNLPWEKPLEEWPEDPSLTAQRGISRHIVRLVRSTPDPESEIYAVKETVEEFATREYEALRELGLRGAPSVSQIAIVNGRLTPKGEELPCAIVTRFLPYSLPYRVVLSGDVTQHDITNMANALAYLLVRLHLLGFWWGDCSLSNTLFRRDADGFAAYLVDAETGEFQKNLSNGQREHDLELARFNVAAELEDLKLAGVLFPAMDPIRASESVITRYRKIWKALSEPQVLPANDRHAVERAMRSLQDIGFAVEEVDLQLAGDKSTLTFIPKLVAPNYHSLRLKELMGLETEEFQAKRILASFDRFRSREISRTPDKHEAAQRWLHEVFNKVVGSVPPDLQGRVEDAQLFHEILEHRWYLDRKSTRLNSSHSSVSRMPSSA
;
A
#
# COMPACT_ATOMS: atom_id res chain seq x y z
N MET A 1 6.43 22.36 -38.51
CA MET A 1 5.57 22.36 -37.31
C MET A 1 4.14 22.26 -37.84
N ALA A 2 3.50 21.12 -37.62
CA ALA A 2 2.05 21.00 -37.90
C ALA A 2 1.32 21.94 -36.91
N PRO A 3 0.19 22.57 -37.31
CA PRO A 3 -0.58 23.37 -36.40
C PRO A 3 -1.05 22.48 -35.23
N LEU A 4 -0.73 22.87 -34.00
CA LEU A 4 -1.32 22.25 -32.82
C LEU A 4 -2.82 22.22 -33.00
N ASN A 5 -3.39 21.04 -32.94
CA ASN A 5 -4.81 20.78 -33.07
C ASN A 5 -5.57 21.73 -32.11
N SER A 6 -6.31 22.67 -32.68
CA SER A 6 -7.00 23.73 -31.90
C SER A 6 -8.08 23.18 -30.95
N GLN A 7 -8.29 21.88 -30.93
CA GLN A 7 -9.26 21.17 -30.10
C GLN A 7 -8.61 20.40 -28.91
N LEU A 8 -7.30 20.07 -28.99
CA LEU A 8 -6.62 19.36 -27.90
C LEU A 8 -6.64 20.20 -26.63
N ARG A 9 -7.20 19.64 -25.57
CA ARG A 9 -7.26 20.28 -24.25
C ARG A 9 -6.66 19.36 -23.21
N ILE A 10 -5.63 19.81 -22.51
CA ILE A 10 -5.04 19.15 -21.35
C ILE A 10 -5.47 19.92 -20.12
N THR A 11 -6.22 19.31 -19.24
CA THR A 11 -6.70 19.91 -17.98
C THR A 11 -6.10 19.15 -16.81
N GLY A 12 -5.35 19.83 -15.95
CA GLY A 12 -4.69 19.17 -14.82
C GLY A 12 -3.83 20.10 -13.98
N LEU A 13 -2.86 19.53 -13.24
CA LEU A 13 -1.94 20.28 -12.39
C LEU A 13 -0.87 21.01 -13.21
N GLY A 14 -0.69 22.31 -12.96
CA GLY A 14 -0.03 23.27 -13.87
C GLY A 14 1.40 22.94 -14.28
N GLU A 15 2.25 22.50 -13.36
CA GLU A 15 3.66 22.24 -13.66
C GLU A 15 3.87 21.02 -14.55
N GLU A 16 3.01 20.01 -14.45
CA GLU A 16 3.13 18.73 -15.17
C GLU A 16 2.52 18.79 -16.57
N ILE A 17 1.60 19.72 -16.85
CA ILE A 17 0.98 19.89 -18.17
C ILE A 17 2.02 20.13 -19.27
N SER A 18 3.09 20.87 -18.94
CA SER A 18 4.16 21.15 -19.91
C SER A 18 4.86 19.88 -20.39
N ALA A 19 5.11 18.95 -19.49
CA ALA A 19 5.72 17.66 -19.84
C ALA A 19 4.79 16.80 -20.71
N LEU A 20 3.49 16.81 -20.42
CA LEU A 20 2.48 16.06 -21.17
C LEU A 20 2.24 16.61 -22.57
N SER A 21 2.49 17.89 -22.83
CA SER A 21 2.24 18.52 -24.14
C SER A 21 3.04 17.93 -25.30
N ASN A 22 4.15 17.25 -25.00
CA ASN A 22 5.05 16.65 -26.00
C ASN A 22 4.70 15.19 -26.35
N LEU A 23 3.69 14.60 -25.70
CA LEU A 23 3.26 13.23 -25.99
C LEU A 23 2.46 13.16 -27.31
N PRO A 24 2.46 12.01 -28.00
CA PRO A 24 1.86 11.88 -29.33
C PRO A 24 0.33 11.72 -29.25
N TRP A 25 -0.37 12.75 -28.77
CA TRP A 25 -1.82 12.76 -28.55
C TRP A 25 -2.65 12.57 -29.83
N GLU A 26 -2.06 12.75 -31.00
CA GLU A 26 -2.68 12.52 -32.32
C GLU A 26 -2.74 11.04 -32.72
N LYS A 27 -2.20 10.14 -31.89
CA LYS A 27 -2.22 8.68 -32.10
C LYS A 27 -3.04 7.98 -31.04
N PRO A 28 -3.73 6.87 -31.38
CA PRO A 28 -4.31 5.98 -30.40
C PRO A 28 -3.21 5.42 -29.46
N LEU A 29 -3.53 5.14 -28.19
CA LEU A 29 -2.54 4.62 -27.23
C LEU A 29 -1.93 3.27 -27.67
N GLU A 30 -2.64 2.49 -28.50
CA GLU A 30 -2.11 1.23 -29.07
C GLU A 30 -0.84 1.44 -29.86
N GLU A 31 -0.74 2.57 -30.56
CA GLU A 31 0.37 2.95 -31.42
C GLU A 31 1.50 3.69 -30.69
N TRP A 32 1.34 3.98 -29.40
CA TRP A 32 2.38 4.65 -28.64
C TRP A 32 3.55 3.71 -28.38
N PRO A 33 4.79 4.20 -28.48
CA PRO A 33 5.96 3.38 -28.19
C PRO A 33 5.93 2.88 -26.74
N GLU A 34 6.25 1.61 -26.56
CA GLU A 34 6.40 1.04 -25.23
C GLU A 34 7.86 1.20 -24.78
N ASP A 35 8.06 1.65 -23.53
CA ASP A 35 9.37 1.60 -22.87
C ASP A 35 9.58 0.17 -22.35
N PRO A 36 10.57 -0.60 -22.88
CA PRO A 36 10.81 -1.97 -22.44
C PRO A 36 11.11 -2.08 -20.94
N SER A 37 11.67 -1.04 -20.32
CA SER A 37 11.99 -1.00 -18.89
C SER A 37 10.73 -0.93 -18.02
N LEU A 38 9.58 -0.51 -18.57
CA LEU A 38 8.31 -0.33 -17.87
C LEU A 38 7.31 -1.46 -18.17
N THR A 39 7.54 -2.28 -19.20
CA THR A 39 6.58 -3.29 -19.67
C THR A 39 6.25 -4.33 -18.62
N ALA A 40 7.22 -4.73 -17.78
CA ALA A 40 7.02 -5.73 -16.71
C ALA A 40 6.09 -5.23 -15.57
N GLN A 41 5.85 -3.95 -15.49
CA GLN A 41 5.05 -3.31 -14.44
C GLN A 41 3.59 -3.07 -14.88
N ARG A 42 3.24 -3.47 -16.09
CA ARG A 42 1.90 -3.29 -16.65
C ARG A 42 0.95 -4.39 -16.21
N GLY A 43 -0.19 -4.01 -15.63
CA GLY A 43 -1.32 -4.92 -15.37
C GLY A 43 -2.11 -5.25 -16.64
N ILE A 44 -2.97 -6.26 -16.58
CA ILE A 44 -4.00 -6.51 -17.57
C ILE A 44 -5.20 -5.63 -17.21
N SER A 45 -5.54 -4.69 -18.08
CA SER A 45 -6.69 -3.81 -17.92
C SER A 45 -7.67 -4.03 -19.09
N ARG A 46 -8.95 -3.77 -18.86
CA ARG A 46 -9.97 -3.68 -19.92
C ARG A 46 -9.70 -2.50 -20.84
N HIS A 47 -9.08 -1.45 -20.32
CA HIS A 47 -8.66 -0.27 -21.04
C HIS A 47 -7.19 -0.38 -21.45
N ILE A 48 -6.85 0.27 -22.57
CA ILE A 48 -5.47 0.39 -23.00
C ILE A 48 -4.77 1.37 -22.06
N VAL A 49 -3.71 0.90 -21.40
CA VAL A 49 -2.86 1.72 -20.52
C VAL A 49 -1.45 1.74 -21.11
N ARG A 50 -0.83 2.92 -21.14
CA ARG A 50 0.59 3.09 -21.49
C ARG A 50 1.33 3.77 -20.36
N LEU A 51 2.48 3.19 -20.02
CA LEU A 51 3.45 3.85 -19.15
C LEU A 51 4.40 4.66 -20.03
N VAL A 52 4.50 5.94 -19.74
CA VAL A 52 5.30 6.88 -20.54
C VAL A 52 6.16 7.75 -19.62
N ARG A 53 7.36 8.08 -20.09
CA ARG A 53 8.22 9.04 -19.40
C ARG A 53 7.90 10.47 -19.85
N SER A 54 8.05 11.42 -18.91
CA SER A 54 7.86 12.84 -19.23
C SER A 54 8.90 13.37 -20.23
N THR A 55 10.10 12.81 -20.19
CA THR A 55 11.21 13.11 -21.11
C THR A 55 11.99 11.82 -21.42
N PRO A 56 12.90 11.82 -22.40
CA PRO A 56 13.77 10.68 -22.69
C PRO A 56 14.79 10.35 -21.56
N ASP A 57 14.90 11.19 -20.53
CA ASP A 57 15.78 10.94 -19.39
C ASP A 57 15.27 9.75 -18.58
N PRO A 58 16.10 8.71 -18.28
CA PRO A 58 15.72 7.58 -17.46
C PRO A 58 15.24 7.94 -16.04
N GLU A 59 15.69 9.06 -15.51
CA GLU A 59 15.29 9.56 -14.17
C GLU A 59 14.03 10.44 -14.20
N SER A 60 13.45 10.66 -15.40
CA SER A 60 12.26 11.50 -15.51
C SER A 60 11.02 10.82 -14.94
N GLU A 61 10.04 11.66 -14.55
CA GLU A 61 8.74 11.20 -14.07
C GLU A 61 8.06 10.25 -15.06
N ILE A 62 7.42 9.23 -14.52
CA ILE A 62 6.65 8.25 -15.29
C ILE A 62 5.17 8.49 -15.04
N TYR A 63 4.40 8.45 -16.12
CA TYR A 63 2.95 8.56 -16.08
C TYR A 63 2.29 7.31 -16.64
N ALA A 64 1.13 6.97 -16.08
CA ALA A 64 0.21 6.01 -16.67
C ALA A 64 -0.89 6.77 -17.42
N VAL A 65 -1.07 6.46 -18.70
CA VAL A 65 -2.10 7.04 -19.55
C VAL A 65 -3.12 5.97 -19.90
N LYS A 66 -4.40 6.21 -19.60
CA LYS A 66 -5.53 5.31 -19.86
C LYS A 66 -6.52 5.99 -20.80
N GLU A 67 -6.88 5.34 -21.92
CA GLU A 67 -7.99 5.77 -22.77
C GLU A 67 -9.32 5.34 -22.17
N THR A 68 -10.28 6.28 -22.13
CA THR A 68 -11.63 6.02 -21.64
C THR A 68 -12.61 7.07 -22.18
N VAL A 69 -13.87 7.00 -21.80
CA VAL A 69 -14.90 8.00 -22.14
C VAL A 69 -14.73 9.23 -21.25
N GLU A 70 -14.99 10.42 -21.76
CA GLU A 70 -14.79 11.70 -21.04
C GLU A 70 -15.52 11.75 -19.71
N GLU A 71 -16.73 11.22 -19.63
CA GLU A 71 -17.51 11.17 -18.39
C GLU A 71 -16.80 10.34 -17.32
N PHE A 72 -16.25 9.18 -17.68
CA PHE A 72 -15.52 8.31 -16.76
C PHE A 72 -14.17 8.92 -16.37
N ALA A 73 -13.43 9.49 -17.34
CA ALA A 73 -12.19 10.20 -17.06
C ALA A 73 -12.37 11.33 -16.05
N THR A 74 -13.45 12.10 -16.19
CA THR A 74 -13.76 13.23 -15.30
C THR A 74 -14.09 12.72 -13.91
N ARG A 75 -14.95 11.70 -13.79
CA ARG A 75 -15.33 11.10 -12.50
C ARG A 75 -14.12 10.52 -11.78
N GLU A 76 -13.31 9.74 -12.49
CA GLU A 76 -12.09 9.14 -11.95
C GLU A 76 -11.08 10.21 -11.48
N TYR A 77 -10.88 11.25 -12.29
CA TYR A 77 -9.97 12.36 -11.94
C TYR A 77 -10.42 13.07 -10.65
N GLU A 78 -11.70 13.39 -10.55
CA GLU A 78 -12.26 14.05 -9.36
C GLU A 78 -12.20 13.15 -8.12
N ALA A 79 -12.52 11.86 -8.28
CA ALA A 79 -12.44 10.88 -7.20
C ALA A 79 -11.00 10.71 -6.70
N LEU A 80 -10.04 10.52 -7.59
CA LEU A 80 -8.61 10.39 -7.24
C LEU A 80 -8.07 11.66 -6.59
N ARG A 81 -8.48 12.84 -7.07
CA ARG A 81 -8.11 14.12 -6.47
C ARG A 81 -8.58 14.21 -5.02
N GLU A 82 -9.84 13.90 -4.77
CA GLU A 82 -10.42 13.95 -3.44
C GLU A 82 -9.81 12.89 -2.52
N LEU A 83 -9.55 11.67 -3.04
CA LEU A 83 -8.83 10.62 -2.31
C LEU A 83 -7.44 11.08 -1.89
N GLY A 84 -6.69 11.71 -2.79
CA GLY A 84 -5.36 12.26 -2.51
C GLY A 84 -5.39 13.36 -1.45
N LEU A 85 -6.35 14.29 -1.53
CA LEU A 85 -6.54 15.36 -0.52
C LEU A 85 -6.84 14.79 0.87
N ARG A 86 -7.52 13.64 0.95
CA ARG A 86 -7.85 12.96 2.21
C ARG A 86 -6.78 11.96 2.67
N GLY A 87 -5.66 11.84 1.94
CA GLY A 87 -4.56 10.93 2.28
C GLY A 87 -4.90 9.45 2.11
N ALA A 88 -5.82 9.12 1.20
CA ALA A 88 -6.12 7.74 0.84
C ALA A 88 -4.98 7.10 0.06
N PRO A 89 -4.76 5.78 0.18
CA PRO A 89 -3.80 5.06 -0.64
C PRO A 89 -4.36 4.85 -2.06
N SER A 90 -4.10 5.80 -2.92
CA SER A 90 -4.47 5.79 -4.34
C SER A 90 -3.35 6.34 -5.20
N VAL A 91 -3.40 6.07 -6.50
CA VAL A 91 -2.55 6.79 -7.46
C VAL A 91 -2.95 8.26 -7.54
N SER A 92 -1.99 9.12 -7.88
CA SER A 92 -2.25 10.56 -7.98
C SER A 92 -2.71 10.90 -9.40
N GLN A 93 -3.81 11.60 -9.53
CA GLN A 93 -4.29 12.15 -10.80
C GLN A 93 -3.37 13.29 -11.25
N ILE A 94 -3.13 13.40 -12.56
CA ILE A 94 -2.31 14.44 -13.17
C ILE A 94 -3.11 15.30 -14.12
N ALA A 95 -3.75 14.68 -15.13
CA ALA A 95 -4.50 15.41 -16.15
C ALA A 95 -5.59 14.57 -16.82
N ILE A 96 -6.53 15.28 -17.44
CA ILE A 96 -7.47 14.75 -18.45
C ILE A 96 -7.10 15.37 -19.79
N VAL A 97 -7.13 14.58 -20.86
CA VAL A 97 -6.79 15.00 -22.21
C VAL A 97 -7.96 14.75 -23.14
N ASN A 98 -8.61 15.82 -23.57
CA ASN A 98 -9.79 15.81 -24.44
C ASN A 98 -9.48 16.41 -25.82
N GLY A 99 -10.37 16.21 -26.79
CA GLY A 99 -10.28 16.78 -28.11
C GLY A 99 -9.10 16.25 -28.91
N ARG A 100 -8.71 15.00 -28.66
CA ARG A 100 -7.67 14.28 -29.39
C ARG A 100 -8.20 13.95 -30.81
N LEU A 101 -7.42 14.26 -31.84
CA LEU A 101 -7.74 13.93 -33.21
C LEU A 101 -6.56 13.26 -33.90
N THR A 102 -6.82 12.28 -34.76
CA THR A 102 -5.80 11.75 -35.66
C THR A 102 -5.37 12.81 -36.68
N PRO A 103 -4.24 12.65 -37.40
CA PRO A 103 -3.85 13.54 -38.48
C PRO A 103 -4.87 13.62 -39.60
N LYS A 104 -5.80 12.66 -39.68
CA LYS A 104 -6.92 12.66 -40.66
C LYS A 104 -8.18 13.37 -40.11
N GLY A 105 -8.17 13.84 -38.85
CA GLY A 105 -9.30 14.51 -38.24
C GLY A 105 -10.33 13.55 -37.59
N GLU A 106 -9.99 12.28 -37.44
CA GLU A 106 -10.84 11.32 -36.72
C GLU A 106 -10.70 11.51 -35.19
N GLU A 107 -11.81 11.45 -34.49
CA GLU A 107 -11.82 11.60 -33.01
C GLU A 107 -11.19 10.38 -32.32
N LEU A 108 -10.33 10.65 -31.35
CA LEU A 108 -9.74 9.67 -30.45
C LEU A 108 -10.38 9.76 -29.05
N PRO A 109 -10.43 8.65 -28.29
CA PRO A 109 -10.95 8.65 -26.94
C PRO A 109 -10.26 9.68 -26.03
N CYS A 110 -10.99 10.15 -25.02
CA CYS A 110 -10.42 10.90 -23.92
C CYS A 110 -9.33 10.05 -23.22
N ALA A 111 -8.35 10.70 -22.62
CA ALA A 111 -7.35 10.02 -21.83
C ALA A 111 -7.26 10.63 -20.43
N ILE A 112 -7.15 9.78 -19.41
CA ILE A 112 -6.76 10.18 -18.05
C ILE A 112 -5.28 9.85 -17.85
N VAL A 113 -4.58 10.76 -17.20
CA VAL A 113 -3.16 10.63 -16.85
C VAL A 113 -3.03 10.59 -15.33
N THR A 114 -2.38 9.55 -14.83
CA THR A 114 -2.03 9.40 -13.42
C THR A 114 -0.52 9.26 -13.25
N ARG A 115 0.00 9.64 -12.06
CA ARG A 115 1.40 9.44 -11.73
C ARG A 115 1.65 7.95 -11.51
N PHE A 116 2.72 7.44 -12.10
CA PHE A 116 3.19 6.10 -11.82
C PHE A 116 3.56 5.95 -10.33
N LEU A 117 3.16 4.86 -9.72
CA LEU A 117 3.51 4.55 -8.33
C LEU A 117 4.80 3.72 -8.30
N PRO A 118 5.95 4.28 -7.90
CA PRO A 118 7.21 3.55 -7.89
C PRO A 118 7.15 2.32 -6.97
N TYR A 119 7.89 1.27 -7.33
CA TYR A 119 8.00 0.02 -6.57
C TYR A 119 6.67 -0.73 -6.37
N SER A 120 5.62 -0.35 -7.09
CA SER A 120 4.35 -1.06 -7.08
C SER A 120 4.26 -2.09 -8.19
N LEU A 121 3.53 -3.15 -7.94
CA LEU A 121 3.32 -4.25 -8.88
C LEU A 121 1.84 -4.61 -8.96
N PRO A 122 1.34 -4.94 -10.17
CA PRO A 122 0.02 -5.55 -10.31
C PRO A 122 -0.01 -6.94 -9.66
N TYR A 123 -1.17 -7.38 -9.20
CA TYR A 123 -1.33 -8.68 -8.53
C TYR A 123 -0.79 -9.87 -9.33
N ARG A 124 -0.93 -9.86 -10.66
CA ARG A 124 -0.43 -10.93 -11.55
C ARG A 124 1.09 -11.05 -11.49
N VAL A 125 1.80 -9.93 -11.39
CA VAL A 125 3.26 -9.92 -11.24
C VAL A 125 3.67 -10.39 -9.85
N VAL A 126 2.97 -9.92 -8.80
CA VAL A 126 3.20 -10.39 -7.42
C VAL A 126 3.01 -11.90 -7.31
N LEU A 127 2.03 -12.45 -8.03
CA LEU A 127 1.67 -13.88 -8.00
C LEU A 127 2.33 -14.70 -9.13
N SER A 128 3.31 -14.18 -9.87
CA SER A 128 3.97 -14.89 -11.00
C SER A 128 5.19 -15.73 -10.62
N GLY A 129 5.62 -15.73 -9.35
CA GLY A 129 6.80 -16.45 -8.88
C GLY A 129 6.46 -17.70 -8.05
N ASP A 130 7.38 -18.08 -7.17
CA ASP A 130 7.15 -19.14 -6.17
C ASP A 130 6.20 -18.64 -5.07
N VAL A 131 4.92 -18.52 -5.43
CA VAL A 131 3.85 -18.00 -4.57
C VAL A 131 3.51 -18.98 -3.47
N THR A 132 3.47 -18.48 -2.26
CA THR A 132 3.06 -19.25 -1.08
C THR A 132 1.65 -18.87 -0.62
N GLN A 133 1.04 -19.70 0.23
CA GLN A 133 -0.21 -19.34 0.90
C GLN A 133 -0.06 -18.07 1.76
N HIS A 134 1.15 -17.79 2.24
CA HIS A 134 1.45 -16.58 3.01
C HIS A 134 1.33 -15.31 2.16
N ASP A 135 1.84 -15.33 0.92
CA ASP A 135 1.76 -14.18 0.00
C ASP A 135 0.31 -13.85 -0.36
N ILE A 136 -0.50 -14.88 -0.63
CA ILE A 136 -1.94 -14.69 -0.91
C ILE A 136 -2.65 -14.11 0.32
N THR A 137 -2.32 -14.58 1.52
CA THR A 137 -2.89 -14.07 2.76
C THR A 137 -2.48 -12.61 3.01
N ASN A 138 -1.23 -12.26 2.74
CA ASN A 138 -0.73 -10.88 2.87
C ASN A 138 -1.38 -9.93 1.87
N MET A 139 -1.59 -10.39 0.63
CA MET A 139 -2.32 -9.62 -0.37
C MET A 139 -3.78 -9.38 0.03
N ALA A 140 -4.47 -10.42 0.52
CA ALA A 140 -5.83 -10.31 1.05
C ALA A 140 -5.92 -9.34 2.25
N ASN A 141 -4.93 -9.38 3.15
CA ASN A 141 -4.83 -8.45 4.27
C ASN A 141 -4.64 -7.01 3.81
N ALA A 142 -3.79 -6.77 2.80
CA ALA A 142 -3.54 -5.45 2.23
C ALA A 142 -4.81 -4.87 1.58
N LEU A 143 -5.54 -5.68 0.80
CA LEU A 143 -6.81 -5.25 0.19
C LEU A 143 -7.88 -4.94 1.25
N ALA A 144 -7.99 -5.77 2.29
CA ALA A 144 -8.91 -5.52 3.40
C ALA A 144 -8.58 -4.21 4.13
N TYR A 145 -7.28 -3.92 4.33
CA TYR A 145 -6.82 -2.68 4.95
C TYR A 145 -7.12 -1.47 4.07
N LEU A 146 -6.91 -1.57 2.76
CA LEU A 146 -7.30 -0.53 1.80
C LEU A 146 -8.79 -0.22 1.88
N LEU A 147 -9.66 -1.24 1.82
CA LEU A 147 -11.12 -1.07 1.94
C LEU A 147 -11.53 -0.38 3.24
N VAL A 148 -10.93 -0.77 4.37
CA VAL A 148 -11.20 -0.10 5.65
C VAL A 148 -10.87 1.39 5.57
N ARG A 149 -9.71 1.76 4.99
CA ARG A 149 -9.29 3.15 4.85
C ARG A 149 -10.22 3.95 3.95
N LEU A 150 -10.63 3.40 2.81
CA LEU A 150 -11.58 4.02 1.88
C LEU A 150 -12.94 4.25 2.56
N HIS A 151 -13.46 3.24 3.27
CA HIS A 151 -14.74 3.34 3.96
C HIS A 151 -14.72 4.32 5.14
N LEU A 152 -13.60 4.46 5.87
CA LEU A 152 -13.43 5.49 6.90
C LEU A 152 -13.49 6.90 6.33
N LEU A 153 -13.03 7.10 5.09
CA LEU A 153 -13.10 8.37 4.37
C LEU A 153 -14.47 8.63 3.73
N GLY A 154 -15.40 7.68 3.83
CA GLY A 154 -16.72 7.75 3.20
C GLY A 154 -16.71 7.43 1.70
N PHE A 155 -15.67 6.78 1.19
CA PHE A 155 -15.57 6.40 -0.21
C PHE A 155 -16.12 4.99 -0.43
N TRP A 156 -17.20 4.89 -1.19
CA TRP A 156 -17.72 3.64 -1.74
C TRP A 156 -17.03 3.37 -3.08
N TRP A 157 -16.37 2.23 -3.21
CA TRP A 157 -15.56 1.95 -4.39
C TRP A 157 -16.37 1.44 -5.58
N GLY A 158 -17.30 0.50 -5.33
CA GLY A 158 -18.21 -0.02 -6.36
C GLY A 158 -17.60 -1.03 -7.34
N ASP A 159 -16.25 -1.19 -7.39
CA ASP A 159 -15.55 -2.21 -8.22
C ASP A 159 -14.25 -2.67 -7.57
N CYS A 160 -14.33 -3.08 -6.31
CA CYS A 160 -13.16 -3.58 -5.59
C CYS A 160 -12.67 -4.91 -6.19
N SER A 161 -11.41 -4.91 -6.69
CA SER A 161 -10.77 -6.06 -7.32
C SER A 161 -9.24 -6.00 -7.18
N LEU A 162 -8.55 -7.12 -7.43
CA LEU A 162 -7.08 -7.13 -7.49
C LEU A 162 -6.57 -6.39 -8.73
N SER A 163 -7.31 -6.40 -9.84
CA SER A 163 -6.98 -5.68 -11.08
C SER A 163 -6.96 -4.17 -10.88
N ASN A 164 -7.84 -3.65 -10.02
CA ASN A 164 -7.98 -2.23 -9.71
C ASN A 164 -7.09 -1.82 -8.50
N THR A 165 -6.09 -2.67 -8.18
CA THR A 165 -5.19 -2.48 -7.04
C THR A 165 -3.74 -2.69 -7.47
N LEU A 166 -2.85 -1.80 -7.04
CA LEU A 166 -1.40 -2.01 -7.06
C LEU A 166 -0.89 -2.35 -5.66
N PHE A 167 0.15 -3.16 -5.60
CA PHE A 167 0.74 -3.65 -4.36
C PHE A 167 2.20 -3.20 -4.27
N ARG A 168 2.58 -2.62 -3.13
CA ARG A 168 3.98 -2.33 -2.76
C ARG A 168 4.39 -3.23 -1.61
N ARG A 169 5.67 -3.58 -1.54
CA ARG A 169 6.19 -4.27 -0.35
C ARG A 169 6.05 -3.38 0.87
N ASP A 170 5.56 -3.96 1.97
CA ASP A 170 5.45 -3.30 3.28
C ASP A 170 5.86 -4.29 4.37
N ALA A 171 7.14 -4.28 4.72
CA ALA A 171 7.76 -5.28 5.60
C ALA A 171 7.50 -6.72 5.09
N ASP A 172 6.91 -7.58 5.92
CA ASP A 172 6.61 -8.99 5.57
C ASP A 172 5.37 -9.13 4.66
N GLY A 173 4.72 -8.02 4.31
CA GLY A 173 3.45 -8.03 3.59
C GLY A 173 3.42 -7.03 2.44
N PHE A 174 2.24 -6.47 2.23
CA PHE A 174 1.98 -5.50 1.17
C PHE A 174 1.15 -4.32 1.69
N ALA A 175 1.41 -3.14 1.13
CA ALA A 175 0.48 -2.02 1.07
C ALA A 175 -0.28 -2.08 -0.26
N ALA A 176 -1.58 -1.79 -0.23
CA ALA A 176 -2.46 -1.80 -1.39
C ALA A 176 -2.91 -0.38 -1.74
N TYR A 177 -2.90 -0.05 -3.03
CA TYR A 177 -3.23 1.26 -3.57
C TYR A 177 -4.32 1.14 -4.62
N LEU A 178 -5.36 1.95 -4.51
CA LEU A 178 -6.43 2.06 -5.50
C LEU A 178 -5.89 2.72 -6.78
N VAL A 179 -6.17 2.10 -7.93
CA VAL A 179 -5.75 2.59 -9.25
C VAL A 179 -6.91 3.13 -10.04
N ASP A 180 -8.06 2.46 -10.00
CA ASP A 180 -9.25 2.80 -10.78
C ASP A 180 -10.40 3.21 -9.85
N ALA A 181 -10.81 4.46 -9.97
CA ALA A 181 -11.86 5.07 -9.16
C ALA A 181 -13.10 5.48 -9.97
N GLU A 182 -13.23 5.02 -11.24
CA GLU A 182 -14.29 5.49 -12.15
C GLU A 182 -15.71 5.14 -11.69
N THR A 183 -15.86 4.05 -10.90
CA THR A 183 -17.14 3.61 -10.32
C THR A 183 -17.38 4.17 -8.92
N GLY A 184 -16.34 4.73 -8.29
CA GLY A 184 -16.35 5.12 -6.89
C GLY A 184 -17.07 6.44 -6.63
N GLU A 185 -17.59 6.58 -5.42
CA GLU A 185 -18.34 7.76 -4.99
C GLU A 185 -18.12 8.09 -3.52
N PHE A 186 -17.95 9.38 -3.22
CA PHE A 186 -17.93 9.86 -1.83
C PHE A 186 -19.33 10.03 -1.28
N GLN A 187 -19.57 9.45 -0.11
CA GLN A 187 -20.79 9.56 0.66
C GLN A 187 -20.50 10.31 1.96
N LYS A 188 -21.42 11.18 2.38
CA LYS A 188 -21.28 11.88 3.68
C LYS A 188 -21.20 10.90 4.85
N ASN A 189 -22.01 9.84 4.79
CA ASN A 189 -22.01 8.73 5.74
C ASN A 189 -22.24 7.44 4.96
N LEU A 190 -21.22 6.62 4.85
CA LEU A 190 -21.31 5.34 4.19
C LEU A 190 -22.14 4.37 5.03
N SER A 191 -23.25 3.89 4.48
CA SER A 191 -24.13 2.96 5.16
C SER A 191 -23.52 1.56 5.28
N ASN A 192 -24.04 0.76 6.23
CA ASN A 192 -23.66 -0.64 6.35
C ASN A 192 -23.92 -1.42 5.05
N GLY A 193 -25.04 -1.14 4.38
CA GLY A 193 -25.41 -1.79 3.12
C GLY A 193 -24.42 -1.50 2.00
N GLN A 194 -23.94 -0.27 1.88
CA GLN A 194 -22.92 0.10 0.88
C GLN A 194 -21.59 -0.58 1.17
N ARG A 195 -21.16 -0.63 2.44
CA ARG A 195 -19.93 -1.38 2.81
C ARG A 195 -20.05 -2.87 2.52
N GLU A 196 -21.17 -3.48 2.89
CA GLU A 196 -21.40 -4.91 2.59
C GLU A 196 -21.45 -5.17 1.09
N HIS A 197 -21.97 -4.24 0.28
CA HIS A 197 -21.95 -4.35 -1.18
C HIS A 197 -20.53 -4.36 -1.73
N ASP A 198 -19.64 -3.44 -1.29
CA ASP A 198 -18.22 -3.46 -1.67
C ASP A 198 -17.53 -4.77 -1.24
N LEU A 199 -17.85 -5.28 -0.05
CA LEU A 199 -17.32 -6.57 0.40
C LEU A 199 -17.78 -7.75 -0.46
N GLU A 200 -19.05 -7.77 -0.89
CA GLU A 200 -19.58 -8.78 -1.80
C GLU A 200 -18.87 -8.72 -3.17
N LEU A 201 -18.68 -7.50 -3.72
CA LEU A 201 -17.94 -7.30 -4.96
C LEU A 201 -16.49 -7.78 -4.81
N ALA A 202 -15.81 -7.39 -3.73
CA ALA A 202 -14.45 -7.83 -3.44
C ALA A 202 -14.36 -9.37 -3.37
N ARG A 203 -15.32 -10.02 -2.68
CA ARG A 203 -15.36 -11.48 -2.57
C ARG A 203 -15.48 -12.14 -3.94
N PHE A 204 -16.39 -11.64 -4.77
CA PHE A 204 -16.64 -12.20 -6.10
C PHE A 204 -15.44 -11.96 -7.05
N ASN A 205 -14.98 -10.71 -7.16
CA ASN A 205 -13.93 -10.33 -8.09
C ASN A 205 -12.59 -11.01 -7.73
N VAL A 206 -12.20 -10.98 -6.44
CA VAL A 206 -10.96 -11.64 -5.99
C VAL A 206 -11.00 -13.15 -6.22
N ALA A 207 -12.14 -13.81 -5.95
CA ALA A 207 -12.27 -15.24 -6.22
C ALA A 207 -12.12 -15.55 -7.72
N ALA A 208 -12.79 -14.79 -8.58
CA ALA A 208 -12.73 -14.97 -10.04
C ALA A 208 -11.31 -14.74 -10.59
N GLU A 209 -10.65 -13.65 -10.18
CA GLU A 209 -9.29 -13.31 -10.63
C GLU A 209 -8.24 -14.36 -10.18
N LEU A 210 -8.37 -14.90 -8.98
CA LEU A 210 -7.50 -15.97 -8.49
C LEU A 210 -7.80 -17.31 -9.15
N GLU A 211 -9.07 -17.61 -9.48
CA GLU A 211 -9.44 -18.80 -10.26
C GLU A 211 -8.85 -18.74 -11.67
N ASP A 212 -8.89 -17.58 -12.33
CA ASP A 212 -8.25 -17.36 -13.63
C ASP A 212 -6.75 -17.68 -13.60
N LEU A 213 -6.03 -17.21 -12.55
CA LEU A 213 -4.61 -17.51 -12.39
C LEU A 213 -4.35 -18.98 -12.10
N LYS A 214 -5.24 -19.65 -11.35
CA LYS A 214 -5.15 -21.08 -11.07
C LYS A 214 -5.38 -21.91 -12.33
N LEU A 215 -6.39 -21.57 -13.13
CA LEU A 215 -6.66 -22.22 -14.41
C LEU A 215 -5.53 -22.00 -15.42
N ALA A 216 -4.87 -20.84 -15.38
CA ALA A 216 -3.68 -20.57 -16.17
C ALA A 216 -2.40 -21.28 -15.68
N GLY A 217 -2.49 -22.04 -14.59
CA GLY A 217 -1.34 -22.78 -14.02
C GLY A 217 -0.31 -21.91 -13.31
N VAL A 218 -0.65 -20.66 -13.00
CA VAL A 218 0.23 -19.72 -12.29
C VAL A 218 0.24 -19.99 -10.79
N LEU A 219 -0.91 -20.38 -10.22
CA LEU A 219 -1.04 -20.69 -8.81
C LEU A 219 -0.96 -22.20 -8.55
N PHE A 220 -0.50 -22.56 -7.35
CA PHE A 220 -0.38 -23.97 -6.96
C PHE A 220 -1.77 -24.63 -6.85
N PRO A 221 -1.89 -25.95 -7.21
CA PRO A 221 -3.19 -26.64 -7.33
C PRO A 221 -4.04 -26.65 -6.05
N ALA A 222 -3.41 -26.69 -4.87
CA ALA A 222 -4.11 -26.74 -3.58
C ALA A 222 -4.63 -25.36 -3.12
N MET A 223 -4.36 -24.30 -3.87
CA MET A 223 -4.88 -22.96 -3.58
C MET A 223 -6.39 -22.94 -3.78
N ASP A 224 -7.10 -22.36 -2.81
CA ASP A 224 -8.55 -22.19 -2.82
C ASP A 224 -8.91 -20.71 -2.98
N PRO A 225 -9.34 -20.27 -4.19
CA PRO A 225 -9.70 -18.88 -4.48
C PRO A 225 -10.86 -18.36 -3.64
N ILE A 226 -11.84 -19.20 -3.35
CA ILE A 226 -13.00 -18.83 -2.52
C ILE A 226 -12.52 -18.52 -1.10
N ARG A 227 -11.76 -19.41 -0.51
CA ARG A 227 -11.20 -19.23 0.83
C ARG A 227 -10.29 -18.00 0.91
N ALA A 228 -9.52 -17.73 -0.13
CA ALA A 228 -8.67 -16.55 -0.21
C ALA A 228 -9.51 -15.27 -0.23
N SER A 229 -10.56 -15.21 -1.05
CA SER A 229 -11.48 -14.06 -1.10
C SER A 229 -12.23 -13.84 0.22
N GLU A 230 -12.69 -14.91 0.87
CA GLU A 230 -13.33 -14.85 2.20
C GLU A 230 -12.39 -14.32 3.28
N SER A 231 -11.08 -14.52 3.13
CA SER A 231 -10.09 -13.98 4.07
C SER A 231 -10.04 -12.45 4.04
N VAL A 232 -10.28 -11.81 2.88
CA VAL A 232 -10.42 -10.34 2.75
C VAL A 232 -11.56 -9.85 3.63
N ILE A 233 -12.74 -10.48 3.52
CA ILE A 233 -13.94 -10.10 4.25
C ILE A 233 -13.76 -10.29 5.76
N THR A 234 -13.20 -11.44 6.14
CA THR A 234 -12.93 -11.75 7.56
C THR A 234 -11.97 -10.75 8.17
N ARG A 235 -10.91 -10.38 7.43
CA ARG A 235 -9.93 -9.40 7.86
C ARG A 235 -10.53 -8.00 7.96
N TYR A 236 -11.29 -7.58 6.94
CA TYR A 236 -12.00 -6.31 6.95
C TYR A 236 -12.90 -6.20 8.19
N ARG A 237 -13.79 -7.17 8.40
CA ARG A 237 -14.73 -7.16 9.55
C ARG A 237 -14.01 -7.12 10.88
N LYS A 238 -12.89 -7.83 11.03
CA LYS A 238 -12.07 -7.80 12.24
C LYS A 238 -11.50 -6.40 12.52
N ILE A 239 -10.95 -5.75 11.50
CA ILE A 239 -10.40 -4.39 11.63
C ILE A 239 -11.54 -3.39 11.89
N TRP A 240 -12.59 -3.44 11.07
CA TRP A 240 -13.74 -2.55 11.20
C TRP A 240 -14.39 -2.62 12.59
N LYS A 241 -14.58 -3.82 13.09
CA LYS A 241 -15.09 -4.06 14.45
C LYS A 241 -14.22 -3.39 15.51
N ALA A 242 -12.90 -3.56 15.41
CA ALA A 242 -11.97 -2.96 16.35
C ALA A 242 -12.00 -1.42 16.34
N LEU A 243 -12.29 -0.81 15.18
CA LEU A 243 -12.33 0.64 14.98
C LEU A 243 -13.68 1.28 15.29
N SER A 244 -14.78 0.55 15.18
CA SER A 244 -16.14 1.13 15.19
C SER A 244 -17.04 0.61 16.32
N GLU A 245 -16.75 -0.54 16.94
CA GLU A 245 -17.59 -1.11 17.97
C GLU A 245 -17.07 -0.78 19.38
N PRO A 246 -18.01 -0.54 20.35
CA PRO A 246 -17.65 -0.40 21.73
C PRO A 246 -16.95 -1.65 22.29
N GLN A 247 -15.84 -1.46 22.99
CA GLN A 247 -15.11 -2.53 23.66
C GLN A 247 -15.36 -2.48 25.17
N VAL A 248 -15.82 -3.58 25.75
CA VAL A 248 -16.01 -3.67 27.19
C VAL A 248 -14.70 -4.08 27.87
N LEU A 249 -14.19 -3.22 28.73
CA LEU A 249 -12.94 -3.40 29.44
C LEU A 249 -13.19 -3.51 30.95
N PRO A 250 -12.36 -4.26 31.72
CA PRO A 250 -12.44 -4.29 33.17
C PRO A 250 -12.08 -2.92 33.77
N ALA A 251 -12.96 -2.33 34.59
CA ALA A 251 -12.73 -1.01 35.18
C ALA A 251 -11.63 -1.01 36.25
N ASN A 252 -11.32 -2.16 36.85
CA ASN A 252 -10.25 -2.33 37.82
C ASN A 252 -8.85 -2.51 37.18
N ASP A 253 -8.76 -2.64 35.88
CA ASP A 253 -7.50 -2.77 35.14
C ASP A 253 -7.02 -1.42 34.63
N ARG A 254 -6.05 -0.84 35.31
CA ARG A 254 -5.48 0.50 34.99
C ARG A 254 -4.89 0.60 33.59
N HIS A 255 -4.49 -0.53 32.98
CA HIS A 255 -3.85 -0.57 31.67
C HIS A 255 -4.79 -1.07 30.57
N ALA A 256 -6.06 -1.34 30.85
CA ALA A 256 -6.99 -1.87 29.87
C ALA A 256 -7.17 -0.92 28.67
N VAL A 257 -7.36 0.37 28.93
CA VAL A 257 -7.50 1.40 27.90
C VAL A 257 -6.22 1.53 27.06
N GLU A 258 -5.05 1.58 27.72
CA GLU A 258 -3.76 1.65 27.01
C GLU A 258 -3.53 0.44 26.09
N ARG A 259 -3.93 -0.76 26.57
CA ARG A 259 -3.83 -1.96 25.71
C ARG A 259 -4.80 -1.91 24.54
N ALA A 260 -6.02 -1.42 24.74
CA ALA A 260 -6.99 -1.24 23.65
C ALA A 260 -6.46 -0.24 22.59
N MET A 261 -5.97 0.92 23.03
CA MET A 261 -5.33 1.89 22.13
C MET A 261 -4.12 1.30 21.40
N ARG A 262 -3.24 0.60 22.12
CA ARG A 262 -2.05 -0.04 21.56
C ARG A 262 -2.41 -1.11 20.53
N SER A 263 -3.49 -1.86 20.75
CA SER A 263 -3.95 -2.86 19.78
C SER A 263 -4.42 -2.23 18.45
N LEU A 264 -4.98 -1.00 18.48
CA LEU A 264 -5.33 -0.24 17.28
C LEU A 264 -4.09 0.34 16.59
N GLN A 265 -3.13 0.85 17.36
CA GLN A 265 -1.84 1.28 16.82
C GLN A 265 -1.08 0.13 16.17
N ASP A 266 -1.15 -1.07 16.71
CA ASP A 266 -0.51 -2.26 16.16
C ASP A 266 -1.02 -2.66 14.77
N ILE A 267 -2.24 -2.28 14.44
CA ILE A 267 -2.82 -2.44 13.11
C ILE A 267 -2.75 -1.15 12.26
N GLY A 268 -1.99 -0.14 12.70
CA GLY A 268 -1.67 1.06 11.93
C GLY A 268 -2.63 2.24 12.11
N PHE A 269 -3.50 2.22 13.15
CA PHE A 269 -4.45 3.31 13.39
C PHE A 269 -4.11 4.08 14.67
N ALA A 270 -4.02 5.41 14.57
CA ALA A 270 -4.03 6.29 15.74
C ALA A 270 -5.45 6.44 16.28
N VAL A 271 -5.58 6.51 17.58
CA VAL A 271 -6.83 6.91 18.23
C VAL A 271 -6.65 8.32 18.74
N GLU A 272 -7.34 9.28 18.12
CA GLU A 272 -7.23 10.70 18.47
C GLU A 272 -8.26 11.11 19.52
N GLU A 273 -9.44 10.49 19.50
CA GLU A 273 -10.51 10.74 20.46
C GLU A 273 -11.18 9.43 20.92
N VAL A 274 -11.41 9.33 22.22
CA VAL A 274 -12.04 8.18 22.87
C VAL A 274 -13.19 8.64 23.75
N ASP A 275 -14.32 7.93 23.71
CA ASP A 275 -15.37 8.03 24.70
C ASP A 275 -15.24 6.86 25.71
N LEU A 276 -15.19 7.18 26.99
CA LEU A 276 -15.10 6.21 28.08
C LEU A 276 -16.35 6.31 28.94
N GLN A 277 -17.13 5.23 28.96
CA GLN A 277 -18.38 5.15 29.75
C GLN A 277 -18.26 4.07 30.82
N LEU A 278 -18.33 4.49 32.09
CA LEU A 278 -18.32 3.57 33.23
C LEU A 278 -19.73 2.98 33.42
N ALA A 279 -19.81 1.65 33.55
CA ALA A 279 -21.07 0.98 33.86
C ALA A 279 -21.61 1.38 35.24
N GLY A 280 -22.92 1.30 35.44
CA GLY A 280 -23.55 1.71 36.70
C GLY A 280 -23.08 0.92 37.92
N ASP A 281 -22.66 -0.33 37.75
CA ASP A 281 -22.06 -1.19 38.80
C ASP A 281 -20.55 -0.93 39.00
N LYS A 282 -19.94 -0.02 38.24
CA LYS A 282 -18.51 0.36 38.24
C LYS A 282 -17.55 -0.81 38.03
N SER A 283 -18.00 -1.94 37.51
CA SER A 283 -17.18 -3.12 37.24
C SER A 283 -16.54 -3.10 35.86
N THR A 284 -17.19 -2.46 34.89
CA THR A 284 -16.75 -2.40 33.51
C THR A 284 -16.70 -0.97 32.97
N LEU A 285 -15.82 -0.78 31.99
CA LEU A 285 -15.61 0.45 31.25
C LEU A 285 -15.83 0.18 29.77
N THR A 286 -16.72 0.93 29.14
CA THR A 286 -16.91 0.87 27.68
C THR A 286 -15.97 1.86 27.00
N PHE A 287 -15.08 1.34 26.17
CA PHE A 287 -14.15 2.09 25.34
C PHE A 287 -14.71 2.20 23.94
N ILE A 288 -14.89 3.41 23.44
CA ILE A 288 -15.42 3.71 22.10
C ILE A 288 -14.43 4.63 21.40
N PRO A 289 -13.67 4.16 20.37
CA PRO A 289 -12.85 5.05 19.56
C PRO A 289 -13.78 5.93 18.70
N LYS A 290 -13.64 7.25 18.79
CA LYS A 290 -14.47 8.22 18.05
C LYS A 290 -13.79 8.75 16.81
N LEU A 291 -12.52 9.08 16.93
CA LEU A 291 -11.71 9.59 15.85
C LEU A 291 -10.47 8.71 15.70
N VAL A 292 -10.39 8.03 14.58
CA VAL A 292 -9.26 7.17 14.22
C VAL A 292 -8.64 7.63 12.92
N ALA A 293 -7.31 7.75 12.91
CA ALA A 293 -6.54 8.13 11.73
C ALA A 293 -5.62 6.96 11.32
N PRO A 294 -5.54 6.63 10.03
CA PRO A 294 -4.58 5.66 9.52
C PRO A 294 -3.15 6.21 9.53
N ASN A 295 -2.18 5.38 9.20
CA ASN A 295 -0.76 5.75 9.04
C ASN A 295 -0.08 6.21 10.35
N TYR A 296 -0.44 5.62 11.48
CA TYR A 296 0.11 5.99 12.79
C TYR A 296 1.65 5.91 12.84
N HIS A 297 2.24 4.81 12.35
CA HIS A 297 3.68 4.61 12.40
C HIS A 297 4.42 5.42 11.33
N SER A 298 3.89 5.47 10.11
CA SER A 298 4.52 6.20 9.00
C SER A 298 4.55 7.72 9.26
N LEU A 299 3.46 8.29 9.77
CA LEU A 299 3.42 9.70 10.17
C LEU A 299 4.41 9.99 11.31
N ARG A 300 4.44 9.14 12.33
CA ARG A 300 5.38 9.29 13.46
C ARG A 300 6.84 9.15 13.02
N LEU A 301 7.13 8.25 12.07
CA LEU A 301 8.48 8.10 11.52
C LEU A 301 8.89 9.32 10.70
N LYS A 302 7.99 9.82 9.85
CA LYS A 302 8.20 11.02 9.05
C LYS A 302 8.48 12.23 9.94
N GLU A 303 7.67 12.44 10.99
CA GLU A 303 7.88 13.54 11.96
C GLU A 303 9.24 13.43 12.68
N LEU A 304 9.63 12.22 13.07
CA LEU A 304 10.83 12.00 13.87
C LEU A 304 12.14 12.00 13.05
N MET A 305 12.10 11.46 11.83
CA MET A 305 13.29 11.16 11.01
C MET A 305 13.24 11.72 9.59
N GLY A 306 12.09 12.23 9.14
CA GLY A 306 11.90 12.68 7.76
C GLY A 306 11.78 11.54 6.73
N LEU A 307 11.72 10.28 7.16
CA LEU A 307 11.59 9.12 6.27
C LEU A 307 10.13 8.91 5.86
N GLU A 308 9.89 8.79 4.56
CA GLU A 308 8.61 8.38 3.99
C GLU A 308 8.64 6.88 3.70
N THR A 309 7.74 6.13 4.32
CA THR A 309 7.71 4.66 4.23
C THR A 309 6.28 4.15 4.36
N GLU A 310 6.06 2.89 3.99
CA GLU A 310 4.81 2.21 4.28
C GLU A 310 4.62 1.97 5.80
N GLU A 311 3.41 1.68 6.21
CA GLU A 311 3.00 1.67 7.62
C GLU A 311 3.73 0.60 8.45
N PHE A 312 3.85 -0.62 7.94
CA PHE A 312 4.51 -1.71 8.68
C PHE A 312 6.03 -1.65 8.58
N GLN A 313 6.58 -1.10 7.50
CA GLN A 313 8.00 -0.71 7.42
C GLN A 313 8.32 0.32 8.51
N ALA A 314 7.50 1.39 8.63
CA ALA A 314 7.66 2.40 9.65
C ALA A 314 7.62 1.79 11.07
N LYS A 315 6.67 0.89 11.33
CA LYS A 315 6.57 0.17 12.60
C LYS A 315 7.86 -0.58 12.94
N ARG A 316 8.46 -1.28 11.97
CA ARG A 316 9.71 -2.03 12.15
C ARG A 316 10.90 -1.11 12.38
N ILE A 317 10.99 -0.01 11.63
CA ILE A 317 12.04 1.00 11.78
C ILE A 317 11.96 1.65 13.17
N LEU A 318 10.77 2.09 13.60
CA LEU A 318 10.56 2.65 14.93
C LEU A 318 10.92 1.67 16.05
N ALA A 319 10.57 0.40 15.92
CA ALA A 319 10.96 -0.63 16.88
C ALA A 319 12.48 -0.86 16.93
N SER A 320 13.19 -0.74 15.80
CA SER A 320 14.66 -0.79 15.77
C SER A 320 15.28 0.44 16.44
N PHE A 321 14.73 1.63 16.16
CA PHE A 321 15.14 2.87 16.81
C PHE A 321 14.93 2.84 18.32
N ASP A 322 13.76 2.38 18.80
CA ASP A 322 13.46 2.30 20.24
C ASP A 322 14.45 1.37 20.96
N ARG A 323 14.86 0.27 20.33
CA ARG A 323 15.91 -0.62 20.87
C ARG A 323 17.29 0.07 20.93
N PHE A 324 17.65 0.85 19.91
CA PHE A 324 18.88 1.65 19.91
C PHE A 324 18.84 2.69 21.03
N ARG A 325 17.78 3.46 21.10
CA ARG A 325 17.59 4.52 22.11
C ARG A 325 17.65 3.97 23.54
N SER A 326 17.06 2.81 23.79
CA SER A 326 17.08 2.18 25.13
C SER A 326 18.50 1.87 25.62
N ARG A 327 19.45 1.65 24.70
CA ARG A 327 20.87 1.41 25.02
C ARG A 327 21.67 2.70 25.20
N GLU A 328 21.23 3.77 24.58
CA GLU A 328 21.95 5.06 24.45
C GLU A 328 21.34 6.18 25.32
N ILE A 329 20.29 5.91 26.10
CA ILE A 329 19.51 6.93 26.80
C ILE A 329 20.36 7.83 27.73
N SER A 330 21.46 7.30 28.25
CA SER A 330 22.41 8.05 29.08
C SER A 330 23.30 9.01 28.31
N ARG A 331 23.47 8.78 26.99
CA ARG A 331 24.35 9.57 26.10
C ARG A 331 23.59 10.61 25.29
N THR A 332 22.34 10.31 24.93
CA THR A 332 21.54 11.19 24.06
C THR A 332 20.10 11.24 24.60
N PRO A 333 19.80 12.13 25.56
CA PRO A 333 18.47 12.23 26.16
C PRO A 333 17.44 12.81 25.16
N ASP A 334 17.85 13.66 24.22
CA ASP A 334 16.97 14.21 23.19
C ASP A 334 16.60 13.15 22.16
N LYS A 335 15.29 13.07 21.84
CA LYS A 335 14.74 12.03 20.97
C LYS A 335 15.09 12.28 19.50
N HIS A 336 15.08 13.53 19.06
CA HIS A 336 15.39 13.89 17.68
C HIS A 336 16.89 13.73 17.40
N GLU A 337 17.75 14.14 18.33
CA GLU A 337 19.18 13.92 18.23
C GLU A 337 19.50 12.42 18.16
N ALA A 338 18.88 11.61 19.02
CA ALA A 338 19.02 10.15 18.97
C ALA A 338 18.53 9.56 17.66
N ALA A 339 17.48 10.12 17.05
CA ALA A 339 16.96 9.70 15.76
C ALA A 339 17.94 10.00 14.61
N GLN A 340 18.55 11.18 14.59
CA GLN A 340 19.56 11.54 13.60
C GLN A 340 20.81 10.66 13.71
N ARG A 341 21.25 10.37 14.94
CA ARG A 341 22.36 9.43 15.15
C ARG A 341 22.00 8.02 14.67
N TRP A 342 20.82 7.52 14.98
CA TRP A 342 20.37 6.22 14.50
C TRP A 342 20.30 6.13 12.98
N LEU A 343 19.79 7.18 12.31
CA LEU A 343 19.79 7.29 10.85
C LEU A 343 21.21 7.14 10.29
N HIS A 344 22.16 7.90 10.83
CA HIS A 344 23.54 7.89 10.35
C HIS A 344 24.29 6.59 10.70
N GLU A 345 24.17 6.12 11.93
CA GLU A 345 24.97 5.01 12.45
C GLU A 345 24.39 3.63 12.11
N VAL A 346 23.08 3.54 11.88
CA VAL A 346 22.37 2.26 11.66
C VAL A 346 21.75 2.21 10.27
N PHE A 347 20.78 3.07 9.98
CA PHE A 347 19.99 2.98 8.76
C PHE A 347 20.85 3.20 7.50
N ASN A 348 21.52 4.35 7.40
CA ASN A 348 22.33 4.70 6.23
C ASN A 348 23.50 3.74 6.02
N LYS A 349 24.09 3.19 7.09
CA LYS A 349 25.15 2.19 6.98
C LYS A 349 24.64 0.86 6.42
N VAL A 350 23.46 0.44 6.82
CA VAL A 350 22.84 -0.80 6.31
C VAL A 350 22.48 -0.63 4.84
N VAL A 351 21.77 0.43 4.49
CA VAL A 351 21.36 0.71 3.10
C VAL A 351 22.59 0.94 2.21
N GLY A 352 23.55 1.73 2.67
CA GLY A 352 24.81 2.02 1.93
C GLY A 352 25.76 0.83 1.82
N SER A 353 25.53 -0.28 2.53
CA SER A 353 26.35 -1.51 2.38
C SER A 353 25.95 -2.35 1.17
N VAL A 354 24.84 -2.02 0.51
CA VAL A 354 24.34 -2.74 -0.67
C VAL A 354 25.16 -2.37 -1.89
N PRO A 355 25.58 -3.34 -2.73
CA PRO A 355 26.29 -3.07 -3.96
C PRO A 355 25.55 -2.08 -4.87
N PRO A 356 26.25 -1.15 -5.54
CA PRO A 356 25.63 -0.11 -6.37
C PRO A 356 24.68 -0.63 -7.45
N ASP A 357 24.97 -1.80 -8.02
CA ASP A 357 24.15 -2.47 -9.05
C ASP A 357 22.80 -3.02 -8.53
N LEU A 358 22.66 -3.11 -7.21
CA LEU A 358 21.42 -3.55 -6.54
C LEU A 358 20.65 -2.39 -5.89
N GLN A 359 21.25 -1.21 -5.76
CA GLN A 359 20.59 -0.03 -5.22
C GLN A 359 19.45 0.44 -6.13
N GLY A 360 18.37 0.97 -5.55
CA GLY A 360 17.21 1.47 -6.29
C GLY A 360 16.25 0.40 -6.85
N ARG A 361 16.55 -0.90 -6.68
CA ARG A 361 15.61 -1.98 -7.10
C ARG A 361 14.40 -2.13 -6.19
N VAL A 362 14.58 -1.80 -4.92
CA VAL A 362 13.55 -1.72 -3.90
C VAL A 362 13.75 -0.45 -3.07
N GLU A 363 12.74 -0.01 -2.36
CA GLU A 363 12.86 1.13 -1.45
C GLU A 363 13.87 0.86 -0.34
N ASP A 364 14.59 1.89 0.09
CA ASP A 364 15.59 1.81 1.16
C ASP A 364 15.02 1.27 2.47
N ALA A 365 13.77 1.60 2.78
CA ALA A 365 13.07 1.10 3.96
C ALA A 365 12.80 -0.41 3.88
N GLN A 366 12.39 -0.91 2.70
CA GLN A 366 12.21 -2.33 2.46
C GLN A 366 13.56 -3.07 2.49
N LEU A 367 14.57 -2.50 1.85
CA LEU A 367 15.93 -3.04 1.85
C LEU A 367 16.48 -3.18 3.28
N PHE A 368 16.29 -2.15 4.10
CA PHE A 368 16.65 -2.19 5.52
C PHE A 368 15.93 -3.31 6.27
N HIS A 369 14.64 -3.50 6.03
CA HIS A 369 13.85 -4.58 6.62
C HIS A 369 14.39 -5.96 6.22
N GLU A 370 14.58 -6.22 4.94
CA GLU A 370 15.08 -7.50 4.38
C GLU A 370 16.44 -7.88 4.97
N ILE A 371 17.37 -6.91 5.06
CA ILE A 371 18.70 -7.14 5.63
C ILE A 371 18.61 -7.50 7.12
N LEU A 372 17.77 -6.79 7.90
CA LEU A 372 17.60 -7.10 9.32
C LEU A 372 16.96 -8.47 9.54
N GLU A 373 15.99 -8.85 8.74
CA GLU A 373 15.34 -10.15 8.81
C GLU A 373 16.32 -11.27 8.48
N HIS A 374 17.08 -11.10 7.39
CA HIS A 374 18.11 -12.06 7.00
C HIS A 374 19.19 -12.26 8.09
N ARG A 375 19.66 -11.16 8.71
CA ARG A 375 20.59 -11.23 9.84
C ARG A 375 20.00 -11.99 11.02
N TRP A 376 18.76 -11.71 11.40
CA TRP A 376 18.07 -12.43 12.47
C TRP A 376 17.96 -13.93 12.19
N TYR A 377 17.65 -14.30 10.94
CA TYR A 377 17.59 -15.69 10.51
C TYR A 377 18.95 -16.40 10.63
N LEU A 378 20.04 -15.74 10.21
CA LEU A 378 21.41 -16.27 10.33
C LEU A 378 21.83 -16.43 11.80
N ASP A 379 21.56 -15.47 12.64
CA ASP A 379 21.88 -15.51 14.08
C ASP A 379 21.14 -16.68 14.77
N ARG A 380 19.87 -16.90 14.42
CA ARG A 380 19.08 -18.00 14.96
C ARG A 380 19.58 -19.37 14.50
N LYS A 381 20.03 -19.48 13.25
CA LYS A 381 20.61 -20.70 12.70
C LYS A 381 21.94 -21.01 13.36
N SER A 382 22.83 -20.03 13.57
CA SER A 382 24.11 -20.21 14.25
C SER A 382 23.94 -20.59 15.72
N THR A 383 22.97 -20.01 16.43
CA THR A 383 22.65 -20.35 17.81
C THR A 383 22.14 -21.80 17.94
N ARG A 384 21.30 -22.27 16.99
CA ARG A 384 20.83 -23.68 16.98
C ARG A 384 21.96 -24.66 16.69
N LEU A 385 22.89 -24.34 15.77
CA LEU A 385 24.06 -25.17 15.50
C LEU A 385 24.97 -25.26 16.73
N ASN A 386 25.22 -24.16 17.43
CA ASN A 386 26.03 -24.16 18.66
C ASN A 386 25.36 -24.92 19.81
N SER A 387 24.03 -24.87 19.93
CA SER A 387 23.30 -25.64 20.95
C SER A 387 23.28 -27.16 20.65
N SER A 388 23.27 -27.55 19.39
CA SER A 388 23.38 -28.97 19.00
C SER A 388 24.78 -29.55 19.23
N HIS A 389 25.84 -28.74 19.08
CA HIS A 389 27.21 -29.17 19.40
C HIS A 389 27.47 -29.27 20.89
N SER A 390 26.81 -28.48 21.74
CA SER A 390 26.97 -28.58 23.20
C SER A 390 26.26 -29.79 23.82
N SER A 391 25.30 -30.40 23.14
CA SER A 391 24.60 -31.61 23.61
C SER A 391 25.32 -32.92 23.27
N VAL A 392 26.31 -32.91 22.39
CA VAL A 392 27.10 -34.10 21.99
C VAL A 392 28.33 -34.34 22.89
N SER A 393 28.75 -33.36 23.71
CA SER A 393 29.95 -33.48 24.53
C SER A 393 29.71 -33.96 25.97
N ARG A 394 28.57 -34.59 26.25
CA ARG A 394 28.32 -35.28 27.53
C ARG A 394 27.98 -36.76 27.31
N MET A 395 28.98 -37.54 26.89
CA MET A 395 28.96 -38.95 27.20
C MET A 395 29.86 -39.22 28.43
N PRO A 396 29.38 -39.88 29.46
CA PRO A 396 30.24 -40.29 30.57
C PRO A 396 31.14 -41.42 30.08
N SER A 397 32.43 -41.27 30.25
CA SER A 397 33.36 -42.40 30.20
C SER A 397 33.07 -43.30 31.36
N SER A 398 32.51 -44.50 31.08
CA SER A 398 32.43 -45.59 32.00
C SER A 398 33.75 -46.33 32.01
N ALA A 399 34.38 -46.32 33.18
CA ALA A 399 35.40 -47.26 33.55
C ALA A 399 34.81 -48.69 33.76
#